data_47bae4b6436106ec7d14438f39a728ca
#
_entry.id   47bae4b6436106ec7d14438f39a728ca
#
_cell.length_a   1.000
_cell.length_b   1.000
_cell.length_c   1.000
_cell.angle_alpha   90.00
_cell.angle_beta   90.00
_cell.angle_gamma   90.00
#
_symmetry.space_group_name_H-M   'P 1'
#
loop_
_entity.id
_entity.type
_entity.pdbx_description
1 polymer ?
#
loop_
_entity_poly.entity_id
_entity_poly.type
_entity_poly.pdbx_seq_one_letter_code
_entity_poly.pdbx_strand_id
1 'polypeptide(L)'
;MQPAALVHFAPAPTAHTIHFTAFQQASTGNDFAFQPVGAVNDLSVAISPASVVRPGRQAHYFVHFQNAGNLVLAPTIMVRPEPFMTFVSASSAPSYTAADSIAWVFPPLDPFQSGDIHLTFAVDPTAVLGTTVNTLTRVFPTTGDAVPED
;
A
#
# COMPACT_ATOMS: atom_id res chain seq x y z
N MET A 1 20.30 11.15 5.68
CA MET A 1 19.24 10.20 6.12
C MET A 1 18.65 9.59 4.87
N GLN A 2 18.67 8.28 4.71
CA GLN A 2 18.07 7.60 3.56
C GLN A 2 16.54 7.65 3.70
N PRO A 3 15.77 8.00 2.66
CA PRO A 3 14.32 7.90 2.70
C PRO A 3 13.87 6.46 2.99
N ALA A 4 12.81 6.27 3.75
CA ALA A 4 12.27 4.94 4.09
C ALA A 4 11.99 4.08 2.85
N ALA A 5 11.55 4.70 1.76
CA ALA A 5 11.31 4.05 0.46
C ALA A 5 12.58 3.46 -0.21
N LEU A 6 13.78 3.74 0.30
CA LEU A 6 15.04 3.26 -0.27
C LEU A 6 15.78 2.29 0.65
N VAL A 7 15.11 1.73 1.66
CA VAL A 7 15.72 0.78 2.61
C VAL A 7 16.35 -0.42 1.90
N HIS A 8 15.73 -0.89 0.81
CA HIS A 8 16.18 -2.06 0.05
C HIS A 8 17.06 -1.71 -1.16
N PHE A 9 17.63 -0.50 -1.18
CA PHE A 9 18.48 -0.01 -2.25
C PHE A 9 19.75 0.66 -1.70
N ALA A 10 20.84 0.52 -2.40
CA ALA A 10 22.11 1.18 -2.09
C ALA A 10 22.53 2.15 -3.22
N PRO A 11 23.11 3.31 -2.88
CA PRO A 11 23.60 4.23 -3.90
C PRO A 11 24.85 3.66 -4.60
N ALA A 12 24.93 3.82 -5.91
CA ALA A 12 26.08 3.51 -6.72
C ALA A 12 26.35 4.65 -7.73
N PRO A 13 27.51 5.33 -7.65
CA PRO A 13 28.55 5.18 -6.65
C PRO A 13 28.11 5.67 -5.26
N THR A 14 28.85 5.31 -4.22
CA THR A 14 28.57 5.75 -2.83
C THR A 14 28.96 7.20 -2.56
N ALA A 15 29.87 7.75 -3.38
CA ALA A 15 30.33 9.14 -3.29
C ALA A 15 30.89 9.62 -4.64
N HIS A 16 30.79 10.92 -4.89
CA HIS A 16 31.50 11.61 -5.95
C HIS A 16 32.54 12.52 -5.32
N THR A 17 33.81 12.46 -5.84
CA THR A 17 34.84 13.39 -5.47
C THR A 17 34.98 14.44 -6.57
N ILE A 18 34.81 15.71 -6.24
CA ILE A 18 34.85 16.82 -7.18
C ILE A 18 36.02 17.72 -6.80
N HIS A 19 36.88 17.99 -7.76
CA HIS A 19 38.00 18.95 -7.63
C HIS A 19 37.76 20.15 -8.53
N PHE A 20 37.67 21.33 -7.93
CA PHE A 20 37.65 22.59 -8.66
C PHE A 20 39.05 23.17 -8.73
N THR A 21 39.57 23.40 -9.93
CA THR A 21 40.91 23.94 -10.20
C THR A 21 40.89 25.37 -10.72
N ALA A 22 39.69 25.90 -11.03
CA ALA A 22 39.51 27.25 -11.55
C ALA A 22 38.25 27.89 -10.96
N PHE A 23 38.19 29.22 -10.98
CA PHE A 23 37.04 29.99 -10.60
C PHE A 23 35.87 29.78 -11.59
N GLN A 24 34.62 29.73 -11.12
CA GLN A 24 33.40 29.47 -11.90
C GLN A 24 33.34 28.12 -12.64
N GLN A 25 34.09 27.13 -12.20
CA GLN A 25 34.03 25.79 -12.73
C GLN A 25 32.78 25.08 -12.21
N ALA A 26 32.03 24.37 -13.09
CA ALA A 26 30.92 23.53 -12.75
C ALA A 26 31.24 22.04 -12.95
N SER A 27 30.78 21.19 -12.07
CA SER A 27 30.83 19.74 -12.21
C SER A 27 29.43 19.20 -12.47
N THR A 28 29.26 18.45 -13.55
CA THR A 28 27.98 17.83 -13.95
C THR A 28 28.13 16.32 -14.01
N GLY A 29 27.00 15.60 -14.02
CA GLY A 29 27.00 14.13 -14.06
C GLY A 29 27.37 13.46 -12.74
N ASN A 30 27.14 14.15 -11.61
CA ASN A 30 27.36 13.61 -10.27
C ASN A 30 26.08 12.90 -9.76
N ASP A 31 25.52 12.05 -10.60
CA ASP A 31 24.29 11.33 -10.30
C ASP A 31 24.58 10.08 -9.46
N PHE A 32 23.64 9.75 -8.56
CA PHE A 32 23.63 8.50 -7.80
C PHE A 32 22.54 7.60 -8.34
N ALA A 33 22.90 6.44 -8.90
CA ALA A 33 21.95 5.38 -9.15
C ALA A 33 21.70 4.59 -7.86
N PHE A 34 20.46 4.15 -7.64
CA PHE A 34 20.14 3.25 -6.55
C PHE A 34 19.98 1.84 -7.09
N GLN A 35 20.77 0.91 -6.55
CA GLN A 35 20.76 -0.50 -6.93
C GLN A 35 20.07 -1.32 -5.84
N PRO A 36 19.23 -2.32 -6.21
CA PRO A 36 18.61 -3.21 -5.25
C PRO A 36 19.65 -3.96 -4.41
N VAL A 37 19.42 -4.07 -3.10
CA VAL A 37 20.23 -4.86 -2.17
C VAL A 37 19.48 -6.13 -1.82
N GLY A 38 19.89 -7.25 -2.43
CA GLY A 38 19.18 -8.52 -2.29
C GLY A 38 17.84 -8.54 -3.05
N ALA A 39 17.08 -9.60 -2.89
CA ALA A 39 15.73 -9.76 -3.42
C ALA A 39 14.75 -9.68 -2.23
N VAL A 40 13.95 -8.63 -2.18
CA VAL A 40 13.05 -8.34 -1.05
C VAL A 40 11.63 -8.17 -1.55
N ASN A 41 10.74 -9.03 -1.07
CA ASN A 41 9.30 -8.85 -1.15
C ASN A 41 8.87 -7.95 0.01
N ASP A 42 8.06 -6.95 -0.26
CA ASP A 42 7.52 -6.06 0.77
C ASP A 42 6.27 -5.39 0.19
N LEU A 43 5.10 -5.97 0.48
CA LEU A 43 3.80 -5.45 0.09
C LEU A 43 3.10 -4.91 1.32
N SER A 44 2.76 -3.65 1.33
CA SER A 44 2.03 -3.03 2.43
C SER A 44 0.61 -2.67 2.03
N VAL A 45 -0.31 -2.71 3.01
CA VAL A 45 -1.69 -2.30 2.84
C VAL A 45 -2.23 -1.61 4.10
N ALA A 46 -2.92 -0.51 3.90
CA ALA A 46 -3.59 0.21 4.98
C ALA A 46 -5.03 0.51 4.62
N ILE A 47 -5.94 0.40 5.58
CA ILE A 47 -7.34 0.83 5.44
C ILE A 47 -7.63 1.97 6.40
N SER A 48 -8.32 3.00 5.92
CA SER A 48 -8.72 4.13 6.71
C SER A 48 -10.18 4.53 6.44
N PRO A 49 -10.96 4.92 7.47
CA PRO A 49 -12.31 5.42 7.26
C PRO A 49 -12.25 6.81 6.61
N ALA A 50 -13.03 7.01 5.55
CA ALA A 50 -13.23 8.29 4.87
C ALA A 50 -14.52 9.00 5.33
N SER A 51 -15.34 8.32 6.13
CA SER A 51 -16.56 8.87 6.71
C SER A 51 -16.83 8.29 8.10
N VAL A 52 -17.70 8.97 8.86
CA VAL A 52 -18.19 8.42 10.13
C VAL A 52 -19.10 7.23 9.86
N VAL A 53 -18.86 6.13 10.56
CA VAL A 53 -19.71 4.94 10.51
C VAL A 53 -20.93 5.16 11.37
N ARG A 54 -22.13 5.07 10.78
CA ARG A 54 -23.43 5.27 11.47
C ARG A 54 -24.45 4.23 11.05
N PRO A 55 -25.24 3.67 11.99
CA PRO A 55 -26.33 2.75 11.65
C PRO A 55 -27.29 3.34 10.60
N GLY A 56 -27.68 2.53 9.64
CA GLY A 56 -28.59 2.91 8.56
C GLY A 56 -28.02 3.87 7.52
N ARG A 57 -26.71 4.10 7.52
CA ARG A 57 -26.01 4.97 6.56
C ARG A 57 -24.93 4.21 5.80
N GLN A 58 -24.43 4.83 4.76
CA GLN A 58 -23.22 4.35 4.07
C GLN A 58 -21.97 4.80 4.82
N ALA A 59 -20.98 3.90 4.88
CA ALA A 59 -19.64 4.15 5.37
C ALA A 59 -18.66 4.02 4.21
N HIS A 60 -17.74 4.96 4.13
CA HIS A 60 -16.72 5.02 3.08
C HIS A 60 -15.35 4.77 3.67
N TYR A 61 -14.52 4.02 2.94
CA TYR A 61 -13.16 3.68 3.31
C TYR A 61 -12.20 3.88 2.14
N PHE A 62 -10.96 4.21 2.46
CA PHE A 62 -9.84 4.14 1.54
C PHE A 62 -8.95 2.96 1.92
N VAL A 63 -8.59 2.16 0.94
CA VAL A 63 -7.54 1.15 1.06
C VAL A 63 -6.41 1.60 0.18
N HIS A 64 -5.25 1.81 0.77
CA HIS A 64 -3.99 2.11 0.08
C HIS A 64 -3.10 0.89 0.13
N PHE A 65 -2.47 0.52 -0.98
CA PHE A 65 -1.51 -0.58 -1.04
C PHE A 65 -0.30 -0.18 -1.89
N GLN A 66 0.85 -0.74 -1.54
CA GLN A 66 2.12 -0.36 -2.16
C GLN A 66 3.07 -1.55 -2.21
N ASN A 67 3.92 -1.58 -3.24
CA ASN A 67 5.10 -2.42 -3.28
C ASN A 67 6.29 -1.61 -2.72
N ALA A 68 6.63 -1.83 -1.45
CA ALA A 68 7.77 -1.19 -0.78
C ALA A 68 9.08 -1.97 -0.99
N GLY A 69 9.00 -3.19 -1.55
CA GLY A 69 10.14 -4.05 -1.89
C GLY A 69 10.89 -3.63 -3.15
N ASN A 70 11.75 -4.52 -3.60
CA ASN A 70 12.57 -4.31 -4.81
C ASN A 70 12.31 -5.36 -5.91
N LEU A 71 11.32 -6.21 -5.74
CA LEU A 71 10.84 -7.16 -6.76
C LEU A 71 9.48 -6.73 -7.30
N VAL A 72 9.20 -7.14 -8.53
CA VAL A 72 7.86 -6.96 -9.13
C VAL A 72 6.91 -7.98 -8.54
N LEU A 73 5.80 -7.53 -7.95
CA LEU A 73 4.83 -8.37 -7.24
C LEU A 73 3.40 -8.07 -7.68
N ALA A 74 2.59 -9.11 -7.86
CA ALA A 74 1.16 -8.98 -8.15
C ALA A 74 0.34 -9.08 -6.85
N PRO A 75 -0.16 -7.96 -6.29
CA PRO A 75 -0.86 -7.99 -5.02
C PRO A 75 -2.29 -8.49 -5.18
N THR A 76 -2.73 -9.25 -4.19
CA THR A 76 -4.13 -9.54 -3.91
C THR A 76 -4.50 -8.85 -2.62
N ILE A 77 -5.41 -7.90 -2.68
CA ILE A 77 -5.91 -7.17 -1.52
C ILE A 77 -7.19 -7.83 -1.04
N MET A 78 -7.27 -8.18 0.24
CA MET A 78 -8.47 -8.73 0.86
C MET A 78 -8.94 -7.80 1.97
N VAL A 79 -10.24 -7.51 1.98
CA VAL A 79 -10.91 -6.72 3.03
C VAL A 79 -11.97 -7.59 3.69
N ARG A 80 -11.99 -7.60 5.02
CA ARG A 80 -13.03 -8.23 5.84
C ARG A 80 -13.79 -7.15 6.59
N PRO A 81 -15.00 -6.80 6.13
CA PRO A 81 -15.85 -5.84 6.84
C PRO A 81 -16.38 -6.44 8.14
N GLU A 82 -16.89 -5.58 9.01
CA GLU A 82 -17.66 -6.01 10.18
C GLU A 82 -18.96 -6.73 9.77
N PRO A 83 -19.47 -7.66 10.59
CA PRO A 83 -20.69 -8.42 10.27
C PRO A 83 -21.93 -7.56 10.04
N PHE A 84 -21.97 -6.34 10.58
CA PHE A 84 -23.06 -5.38 10.38
C PHE A 84 -22.84 -4.45 9.19
N MET A 85 -21.83 -4.72 8.36
CA MET A 85 -21.53 -3.98 7.13
C MET A 85 -21.72 -4.87 5.91
N THR A 86 -22.48 -4.37 4.95
CA THR A 86 -22.69 -5.03 3.66
C THR A 86 -21.98 -4.24 2.56
N PHE A 87 -21.21 -4.93 1.73
CA PHE A 87 -20.54 -4.31 0.59
C PHE A 87 -21.55 -3.73 -0.41
N VAL A 88 -21.34 -2.49 -0.84
CA VAL A 88 -22.16 -1.78 -1.83
C VAL A 88 -21.40 -1.60 -3.13
N SER A 89 -20.23 -1.01 -3.06
CA SER A 89 -19.43 -0.71 -4.26
C SER A 89 -17.96 -0.46 -3.93
N ALA A 90 -17.13 -0.53 -4.95
CA ALA A 90 -15.74 -0.11 -4.91
C ALA A 90 -15.36 0.64 -6.18
N SER A 91 -14.27 1.42 -6.15
CA SER A 91 -13.69 2.10 -7.31
C SER A 91 -13.18 1.14 -8.39
N SER A 92 -12.79 -0.07 -7.98
CA SER A 92 -12.44 -1.19 -8.86
C SER A 92 -13.39 -2.35 -8.62
N ALA A 93 -13.78 -3.07 -9.67
CA ALA A 93 -14.58 -4.27 -9.51
C ALA A 93 -13.80 -5.34 -8.71
N PRO A 94 -14.38 -5.94 -7.66
CA PRO A 94 -13.73 -7.02 -6.94
C PRO A 94 -13.60 -8.26 -7.82
N SER A 95 -12.51 -8.99 -7.64
CA SER A 95 -12.28 -10.30 -8.27
C SER A 95 -13.07 -11.41 -7.56
N TYR A 96 -13.38 -11.20 -6.29
CA TYR A 96 -14.13 -12.12 -5.45
C TYR A 96 -14.94 -11.36 -4.40
N THR A 97 -16.16 -11.82 -4.13
CA THR A 97 -17.04 -11.27 -3.09
C THR A 97 -17.75 -12.41 -2.37
N ALA A 98 -17.61 -12.45 -1.05
CA ALA A 98 -18.38 -13.32 -0.14
C ALA A 98 -19.03 -12.46 0.96
N ALA A 99 -19.81 -13.10 1.84
CA ALA A 99 -20.49 -12.39 2.91
C ALA A 99 -19.53 -11.74 3.93
N ASP A 100 -18.36 -12.33 4.12
CA ASP A 100 -17.36 -11.94 5.13
C ASP A 100 -16.04 -11.42 4.56
N SER A 101 -15.88 -11.43 3.24
CA SER A 101 -14.61 -11.07 2.60
C SER A 101 -14.79 -10.63 1.16
N ILE A 102 -14.00 -9.66 0.76
CA ILE A 102 -13.95 -9.12 -0.60
C ILE A 102 -12.48 -9.06 -0.99
N ALA A 103 -12.17 -9.48 -2.24
CA ALA A 103 -10.80 -9.48 -2.71
C ALA A 103 -10.66 -8.90 -4.12
N TRP A 104 -9.52 -8.25 -4.34
CA TRP A 104 -9.09 -7.69 -5.62
C TRP A 104 -7.73 -8.26 -5.98
N VAL A 105 -7.60 -8.76 -7.20
CA VAL A 105 -6.32 -9.16 -7.79
C VAL A 105 -5.87 -8.05 -8.73
N PHE A 106 -4.71 -7.49 -8.47
CA PHE A 106 -4.14 -6.43 -9.29
C PHE A 106 -3.03 -6.95 -10.20
N PRO A 107 -2.76 -6.25 -11.31
CA PRO A 107 -1.59 -6.53 -12.12
C PRO A 107 -0.30 -6.33 -11.30
N PRO A 108 0.83 -6.89 -11.77
CA PRO A 108 2.11 -6.69 -11.12
C PRO A 108 2.44 -5.21 -10.90
N LEU A 109 2.91 -4.89 -9.70
CA LEU A 109 3.43 -3.59 -9.32
C LEU A 109 4.96 -3.62 -9.35
N ASP A 110 5.55 -2.66 -10.03
CA ASP A 110 6.98 -2.39 -9.93
C ASP A 110 7.32 -1.87 -8.51
N PRO A 111 8.60 -1.92 -8.10
CA PRO A 111 9.05 -1.28 -6.88
C PRO A 111 8.57 0.17 -6.78
N PHE A 112 8.05 0.56 -5.60
CA PHE A 112 7.47 1.86 -5.26
C PHE A 112 6.13 2.20 -5.92
N GLN A 113 5.59 1.34 -6.78
CA GLN A 113 4.24 1.53 -7.28
C GLN A 113 3.21 1.26 -6.19
N SER A 114 2.13 2.01 -6.23
CA SER A 114 1.01 1.93 -5.29
C SER A 114 -0.32 1.99 -6.01
N GLY A 115 -1.38 1.66 -5.30
CA GLY A 115 -2.76 1.79 -5.77
C GLY A 115 -3.72 2.06 -4.63
N ASP A 116 -4.92 2.51 -4.98
CA ASP A 116 -5.97 2.86 -4.04
C ASP A 116 -7.30 2.20 -4.44
N ILE A 117 -8.06 1.78 -3.43
CA ILE A 117 -9.43 1.31 -3.58
C ILE A 117 -10.33 2.16 -2.68
N HIS A 118 -11.36 2.76 -3.25
CA HIS A 118 -12.39 3.45 -2.49
C HIS A 118 -13.54 2.47 -2.29
N LEU A 119 -13.93 2.23 -1.05
CA LEU A 119 -14.97 1.26 -0.66
C LEU A 119 -16.18 1.96 -0.09
N THR A 120 -17.34 1.41 -0.38
CA THR A 120 -18.61 1.82 0.22
C THR A 120 -19.30 0.60 0.81
N PHE A 121 -19.67 0.70 2.08
CA PHE A 121 -20.47 -0.29 2.80
C PHE A 121 -21.78 0.32 3.27
N ALA A 122 -22.85 -0.46 3.27
CA ALA A 122 -24.08 -0.13 3.98
C ALA A 122 -23.96 -0.65 5.41
N VAL A 123 -24.24 0.20 6.39
CA VAL A 123 -24.23 -0.16 7.82
C VAL A 123 -25.66 -0.55 8.22
N ASP A 124 -25.79 -1.72 8.86
CA ASP A 124 -27.09 -2.20 9.36
C ASP A 124 -27.72 -1.14 10.29
N PRO A 125 -29.00 -0.77 10.07
CA PRO A 125 -29.67 0.20 10.93
C PRO A 125 -29.83 -0.28 12.39
N THR A 126 -29.73 -1.58 12.65
CA THR A 126 -29.80 -2.18 13.99
C THR A 126 -28.43 -2.26 14.69
N ALA A 127 -27.34 -1.83 14.02
CA ALA A 127 -26.01 -1.82 14.62
C ALA A 127 -25.99 -0.97 15.90
N VAL A 128 -25.37 -1.50 16.95
CA VAL A 128 -25.34 -0.85 18.27
C VAL A 128 -24.42 0.35 18.25
N LEU A 129 -24.89 1.50 18.72
CA LEU A 129 -24.08 2.70 18.88
C LEU A 129 -22.97 2.48 19.91
N GLY A 130 -21.76 2.94 19.60
CA GLY A 130 -20.59 2.76 20.45
C GLY A 130 -19.83 1.44 20.20
N THR A 131 -20.29 0.59 19.27
CA THR A 131 -19.53 -0.59 18.85
C THR A 131 -18.22 -0.17 18.18
N THR A 132 -17.13 -0.81 18.59
CA THR A 132 -15.83 -0.63 17.91
C THR A 132 -15.90 -1.26 16.52
N VAL A 133 -15.39 -0.55 15.52
CA VAL A 133 -15.34 -0.98 14.14
C VAL A 133 -13.91 -1.41 13.80
N ASN A 134 -13.70 -2.69 13.49
CA ASN A 134 -12.39 -3.27 13.16
C ASN A 134 -12.43 -3.91 11.76
N THR A 135 -12.60 -3.09 10.73
CA THR A 135 -12.46 -3.57 9.36
C THR A 135 -11.00 -3.97 9.11
N LEU A 136 -10.77 -5.22 8.75
CA LEU A 136 -9.43 -5.76 8.51
C LEU A 136 -9.11 -5.74 7.02
N THR A 137 -7.85 -5.44 6.71
CA THR A 137 -7.31 -5.61 5.36
C THR A 137 -6.03 -6.43 5.41
N ARG A 138 -5.75 -7.15 4.32
CA ARG A 138 -4.52 -7.92 4.12
C ARG A 138 -4.10 -7.85 2.67
N VAL A 139 -2.79 -7.91 2.45
CA VAL A 139 -2.18 -8.06 1.13
C VAL A 139 -1.51 -9.41 1.01
N PHE A 140 -1.50 -9.98 -0.19
CA PHE A 140 -0.84 -11.23 -0.53
C PHE A 140 -0.01 -11.05 -1.80
N PRO A 141 1.08 -11.82 -1.98
CA PRO A 141 1.59 -12.88 -1.10
C PRO A 141 2.31 -12.33 0.13
N THR A 142 2.18 -13.02 1.27
CA THR A 142 2.93 -12.74 2.50
C THR A 142 4.19 -13.61 2.62
N THR A 143 4.36 -14.61 1.74
CA THR A 143 5.53 -15.49 1.76
C THR A 143 6.76 -14.74 1.31
N GLY A 144 7.76 -14.68 2.19
CA GLY A 144 9.01 -13.96 1.94
C GLY A 144 8.87 -12.44 2.05
N ASP A 145 7.76 -11.94 2.55
CA ASP A 145 7.53 -10.55 2.85
C ASP A 145 8.42 -10.08 4.01
N ALA A 146 9.00 -8.89 3.87
CA ALA A 146 9.92 -8.34 4.88
C ALA A 146 9.17 -7.90 6.15
N VAL A 147 7.92 -7.44 5.99
CA VAL A 147 7.04 -7.00 7.09
C VAL A 147 5.61 -7.53 6.88
N PRO A 148 5.37 -8.84 7.07
CA PRO A 148 4.10 -9.48 6.68
C PRO A 148 2.86 -9.03 7.48
N GLU A 149 3.03 -8.10 8.41
CA GLU A 149 1.97 -7.58 9.30
C GLU A 149 1.47 -6.18 8.90
N ASP A 150 2.04 -5.55 7.88
CA ASP A 150 1.70 -4.20 7.42
C ASP A 150 0.74 -4.13 6.22
#